data_03521d0086cb99c8a3252dd09bcc0bde
#
_entry.id   03521d0086cb99c8a3252dd09bcc0bde
#
_cell.length_a   1.000
_cell.length_b   1.000
_cell.length_c   1.000
_cell.angle_alpha   90.00
_cell.angle_beta   90.00
_cell.angle_gamma   90.00
#
_symmetry.space_group_name_H-M   'P 1'
#
loop_
_entity.id
_entity.type
_entity.pdbx_description
1 polymer ?
#
loop_
_entity_poly.entity_id
_entity_poly.type
_entity_poly.pdbx_seq_one_letter_code
_entity_poly.pdbx_strand_id
1 'polypeptide(L)'
;MKHPGKMQTGFTMVELLVVIVIAAILASLAGPSFSDFINRTRLESTSSQLFADINRARSEAIKRGVEVLVCARQTDTACASGSSNWHGGWLVCVDADRDAQCDPATASDPNPLSVHAALPDVLTLTGPVAPLRFNSSSIAASGPATFMLGGTWVGVAGKTLSVAATGHVSRN
;
A
#
# COMPACT_ATOMS: atom_id res chain seq x y z
N MET A 1 -10.15 -56.86 -39.13
CA MET A 1 -10.54 -55.47 -39.17
C MET A 1 -9.31 -54.59 -39.09
N LYS A 2 -8.99 -53.86 -40.18
CA LYS A 2 -7.74 -53.06 -40.30
C LYS A 2 -8.09 -51.61 -39.91
N HIS A 3 -7.52 -51.09 -38.80
CA HIS A 3 -7.73 -49.70 -38.44
C HIS A 3 -6.99 -48.79 -39.43
N PRO A 4 -7.61 -47.76 -40.00
CA PRO A 4 -6.91 -46.79 -40.80
C PRO A 4 -6.02 -45.96 -39.87
N GLY A 5 -4.70 -45.98 -40.11
CA GLY A 5 -3.73 -45.14 -39.43
C GLY A 5 -4.04 -43.67 -39.70
N LYS A 6 -4.27 -42.87 -38.64
CA LYS A 6 -4.37 -41.40 -38.74
C LYS A 6 -2.99 -40.88 -39.20
N MET A 7 -2.96 -40.25 -40.38
CA MET A 7 -1.78 -39.50 -40.84
C MET A 7 -1.54 -38.35 -39.83
N GLN A 8 -0.44 -38.39 -39.14
CA GLN A 8 0.04 -37.27 -38.33
C GLN A 8 0.68 -36.26 -39.29
N THR A 9 0.02 -35.13 -39.48
CA THR A 9 0.61 -33.99 -40.21
C THR A 9 1.56 -33.26 -39.24
N GLY A 10 2.87 -33.32 -39.56
CA GLY A 10 3.89 -32.56 -38.84
C GLY A 10 3.85 -31.07 -39.24
N PHE A 11 4.20 -30.19 -38.33
CA PHE A 11 4.37 -28.76 -38.59
C PHE A 11 5.58 -28.52 -39.51
N THR A 12 5.42 -27.63 -40.49
CA THR A 12 6.52 -27.21 -41.34
C THR A 12 7.41 -26.18 -40.62
N MET A 13 8.70 -26.14 -41.02
CA MET A 13 9.65 -25.16 -40.43
C MET A 13 9.23 -23.71 -40.69
N VAL A 14 8.59 -23.45 -41.84
CA VAL A 14 8.05 -22.13 -42.22
C VAL A 14 6.87 -21.73 -41.35
N GLU A 15 5.98 -22.67 -41.05
CA GLU A 15 4.81 -22.43 -40.22
C GLU A 15 5.21 -22.06 -38.77
N LEU A 16 6.21 -22.77 -38.22
CA LEU A 16 6.78 -22.41 -36.93
C LEU A 16 7.39 -21.00 -36.94
N LEU A 17 8.16 -20.66 -38.02
CA LEU A 17 8.79 -19.35 -38.14
C LEU A 17 7.75 -18.22 -38.17
N VAL A 18 6.67 -18.39 -38.96
CA VAL A 18 5.58 -17.39 -39.02
C VAL A 18 4.92 -17.23 -37.67
N VAL A 19 4.64 -18.31 -36.93
CA VAL A 19 4.02 -18.25 -35.60
C VAL A 19 4.88 -17.48 -34.59
N ILE A 20 6.21 -17.74 -34.56
CA ILE A 20 7.10 -17.04 -33.63
C ILE A 20 7.25 -15.55 -33.98
N VAL A 21 7.24 -15.17 -35.27
CA VAL A 21 7.28 -13.77 -35.69
C VAL A 21 5.99 -13.04 -35.25
N ILE A 22 4.81 -13.62 -35.48
CA ILE A 22 3.54 -13.05 -35.03
C ILE A 22 3.50 -12.95 -33.51
N ALA A 23 3.92 -13.99 -32.79
CA ALA A 23 3.98 -13.98 -31.33
C ALA A 23 4.90 -12.89 -30.79
N ALA A 24 6.07 -12.67 -31.42
CA ALA A 24 7.01 -11.61 -31.03
C ALA A 24 6.42 -10.20 -31.22
N ILE A 25 5.68 -9.97 -32.33
CA ILE A 25 5.00 -8.69 -32.58
C ILE A 25 3.92 -8.45 -31.52
N LEU A 26 3.08 -9.45 -31.22
CA LEU A 26 2.03 -9.33 -30.21
C LEU A 26 2.61 -9.12 -28.81
N ALA A 27 3.70 -9.82 -28.46
CA ALA A 27 4.38 -9.66 -27.17
C ALA A 27 4.97 -8.25 -26.99
N SER A 28 5.48 -7.64 -28.07
CA SER A 28 6.04 -6.29 -28.00
C SER A 28 5.00 -5.21 -27.70
N LEU A 29 3.74 -5.40 -28.09
CA LEU A 29 2.64 -4.47 -27.84
C LEU A 29 2.00 -4.67 -26.44
N ALA A 30 2.11 -5.86 -25.87
CA ALA A 30 1.50 -6.18 -24.58
C ALA A 30 2.31 -5.69 -23.36
N GLY A 31 3.62 -5.54 -23.51
CA GLY A 31 4.55 -5.25 -22.40
C GLY A 31 4.25 -3.97 -21.61
N PRO A 32 4.13 -2.78 -22.25
CA PRO A 32 3.91 -1.51 -21.53
C PRO A 32 2.59 -1.48 -20.76
N SER A 33 1.51 -1.97 -21.38
CA SER A 33 0.17 -1.98 -20.76
C SER A 33 0.09 -2.86 -19.53
N PHE A 34 0.87 -3.93 -19.47
CA PHE A 34 0.93 -4.82 -18.32
C PHE A 34 1.65 -4.19 -17.12
N SER A 35 2.74 -3.46 -17.36
CA SER A 35 3.46 -2.71 -16.31
C SER A 35 2.56 -1.66 -15.65
N ASP A 36 1.82 -0.91 -16.45
CA ASP A 36 0.88 0.10 -15.93
C ASP A 36 -0.24 -0.52 -15.11
N PHE A 37 -0.77 -1.65 -15.55
CA PHE A 37 -1.78 -2.40 -14.79
C PHE A 37 -1.25 -2.84 -13.42
N ILE A 38 -0.05 -3.41 -13.36
CA ILE A 38 0.58 -3.83 -12.11
C ILE A 38 0.80 -2.63 -11.18
N ASN A 39 1.29 -1.51 -11.70
CA ASN A 39 1.55 -0.30 -10.90
C ASN A 39 0.26 0.31 -10.35
N ARG A 40 -0.81 0.35 -11.13
CA ARG A 40 -2.15 0.77 -10.67
C ARG A 40 -2.69 -0.14 -9.58
N THR A 41 -2.53 -1.46 -9.73
CA THR A 41 -2.93 -2.44 -8.71
C THR A 41 -2.16 -2.26 -7.41
N ARG A 42 -0.84 -2.00 -7.49
CA ARG A 42 -0.02 -1.69 -6.32
C ARG A 42 -0.47 -0.41 -5.61
N LEU A 43 -0.76 0.65 -6.37
CA LEU A 43 -1.26 1.92 -5.83
C LEU A 43 -2.60 1.71 -5.09
N GLU A 44 -3.54 0.99 -5.69
CA GLU A 44 -4.84 0.68 -5.09
C GLU A 44 -4.69 -0.18 -3.83
N SER A 45 -3.83 -1.20 -3.87
CA SER A 45 -3.52 -2.04 -2.71
C SER A 45 -2.93 -1.23 -1.56
N THR A 46 -1.93 -0.37 -1.85
CA THR A 46 -1.30 0.49 -0.84
C THR A 46 -2.31 1.47 -0.23
N SER A 47 -3.16 2.09 -1.07
CA SER A 47 -4.23 2.97 -0.61
C SER A 47 -5.21 2.24 0.33
N SER A 48 -5.60 1.01 -0.04
CA SER A 48 -6.51 0.18 0.75
C SER A 48 -5.88 -0.26 2.07
N GLN A 49 -4.59 -0.58 2.08
CA GLN A 49 -3.85 -0.96 3.29
C GLN A 49 -3.73 0.23 4.26
N LEU A 50 -3.33 1.41 3.76
CA LEU A 50 -3.26 2.61 4.61
C LEU A 50 -4.64 2.98 5.19
N PHE A 51 -5.69 2.91 4.38
CA PHE A 51 -7.07 3.12 4.84
C PHE A 51 -7.46 2.14 5.94
N ALA A 52 -7.14 0.85 5.78
CA ALA A 52 -7.42 -0.18 6.77
C ALA A 52 -6.62 0.05 8.07
N ASP A 53 -5.34 0.41 7.96
CA ASP A 53 -4.47 0.67 9.11
C ASP A 53 -4.90 1.91 9.90
N ILE A 54 -5.34 2.98 9.22
CA ILE A 54 -5.90 4.17 9.90
C ILE A 54 -7.18 3.81 10.66
N ASN A 55 -8.08 3.04 10.06
CA ASN A 55 -9.30 2.58 10.75
C ASN A 55 -8.99 1.60 11.90
N ARG A 56 -7.96 0.76 11.74
CA ARG A 56 -7.46 -0.12 12.80
C ARG A 56 -6.93 0.71 13.98
N ALA A 57 -6.10 1.72 13.73
CA ALA A 57 -5.59 2.62 14.76
C ALA A 57 -6.71 3.25 15.57
N ARG A 58 -7.74 3.77 14.89
CA ARG A 58 -8.94 4.33 15.51
C ARG A 58 -9.66 3.30 16.38
N SER A 59 -9.86 2.09 15.88
CA SER A 59 -10.54 1.01 16.61
C SER A 59 -9.76 0.55 17.84
N GLU A 60 -8.41 0.43 17.70
CA GLU A 60 -7.56 0.04 18.82
C GLU A 60 -7.48 1.13 19.90
N ALA A 61 -7.50 2.41 19.53
CA ALA A 61 -7.57 3.52 20.49
C ALA A 61 -8.83 3.43 21.37
N ILE A 62 -9.99 3.17 20.77
CA ILE A 62 -11.26 2.98 21.51
C ILE A 62 -11.16 1.74 22.40
N LYS A 63 -10.73 0.62 21.84
CA LYS A 63 -10.70 -0.68 22.53
C LYS A 63 -9.75 -0.70 23.71
N ARG A 64 -8.59 -0.06 23.59
CA ARG A 64 -7.55 0.00 24.64
C ARG A 64 -7.73 1.16 25.61
N GLY A 65 -8.50 2.20 25.23
CA GLY A 65 -8.67 3.40 26.04
C GLY A 65 -7.45 4.31 26.11
N VAL A 66 -6.47 4.10 25.23
CA VAL A 66 -5.21 4.86 25.14
C VAL A 66 -5.04 5.47 23.76
N GLU A 67 -4.05 6.36 23.61
CA GLU A 67 -3.74 6.96 22.32
C GLU A 67 -3.05 5.97 21.40
N VAL A 68 -3.42 5.98 20.11
CA VAL A 68 -2.81 5.16 19.05
C VAL A 68 -2.38 6.06 17.91
N LEU A 69 -1.15 5.88 17.46
CA LEU A 69 -0.52 6.64 16.39
C LEU A 69 -0.57 5.90 15.07
N VAL A 70 -0.66 6.68 13.98
CA VAL A 70 -0.20 6.30 12.65
C VAL A 70 0.87 7.29 12.24
N CYS A 71 2.09 6.83 12.01
CA CYS A 71 3.23 7.68 11.70
C CYS A 71 4.08 7.14 10.55
N ALA A 72 4.80 8.05 9.86
CA ALA A 72 5.83 7.63 8.92
C ALA A 72 6.90 6.80 9.64
N ARG A 73 7.34 5.71 9.02
CA ARG A 73 8.31 4.77 9.61
C ARG A 73 9.74 5.32 9.49
N GLN A 74 10.45 5.40 10.60
CA GLN A 74 11.89 5.58 10.64
C GLN A 74 12.60 4.22 10.78
N THR A 75 12.16 3.43 11.77
CA THR A 75 12.57 2.05 11.99
C THR A 75 11.32 1.20 12.20
N ASP A 76 11.46 -0.08 12.48
CA ASP A 76 10.29 -0.95 12.76
C ASP A 76 9.60 -0.65 14.11
N THR A 77 10.19 0.20 14.93
CA THR A 77 9.68 0.56 16.27
C THR A 77 9.65 2.07 16.54
N ALA A 78 10.11 2.91 15.60
CA ALA A 78 10.21 4.36 15.80
C ALA A 78 9.56 5.15 14.67
N CYS A 79 8.83 6.21 15.04
CA CYS A 79 8.24 7.18 14.14
C CYS A 79 9.28 8.14 13.58
N ALA A 80 9.18 8.47 12.29
CA ALA A 80 9.96 9.56 11.70
C ALA A 80 9.36 10.90 12.13
N SER A 81 10.20 11.79 12.62
CA SER A 81 9.79 13.13 13.03
C SER A 81 10.04 14.14 11.91
N GLY A 82 9.13 15.09 11.73
CA GLY A 82 9.34 16.25 10.88
C GLY A 82 9.34 16.00 9.37
N SER A 83 8.86 14.85 8.90
CA SER A 83 8.83 14.50 7.47
C SER A 83 7.42 14.25 6.97
N SER A 84 7.08 14.87 5.84
CA SER A 84 5.87 14.55 5.07
C SER A 84 6.06 13.39 4.10
N ASN A 85 7.28 12.85 3.98
CA ASN A 85 7.59 11.71 3.12
C ASN A 85 7.30 10.40 3.87
N TRP A 86 6.29 9.67 3.41
CA TRP A 86 5.86 8.39 3.94
C TRP A 86 6.27 7.20 3.06
N HIS A 87 7.15 7.44 2.08
CA HIS A 87 7.65 6.39 1.18
C HIS A 87 8.36 5.25 1.92
N GLY A 88 9.03 5.56 3.03
CA GLY A 88 9.66 4.56 3.91
C GLY A 88 8.70 3.58 4.59
N GLY A 89 7.39 3.74 4.37
CA GLY A 89 6.34 2.97 5.02
C GLY A 89 5.77 3.69 6.23
N TRP A 90 4.96 3.00 7.01
CA TRP A 90 4.30 3.55 8.21
C TRP A 90 4.19 2.53 9.32
N LEU A 91 3.94 3.03 10.52
CA LEU A 91 3.66 2.26 11.72
C LEU A 91 2.26 2.59 12.24
N VAL A 92 1.61 1.62 12.84
CA VAL A 92 0.49 1.80 13.75
C VAL A 92 0.95 1.33 15.11
N CYS A 93 0.93 2.20 16.12
CA CYS A 93 1.44 1.86 17.44
C CYS A 93 0.69 2.56 18.58
N VAL A 94 0.81 2.01 19.77
CA VAL A 94 0.30 2.58 21.01
C VAL A 94 1.27 3.66 21.50
N ASP A 95 0.72 4.76 22.01
CA ASP A 95 1.40 5.89 22.63
C ASP A 95 0.61 6.30 23.88
N ALA A 96 0.79 5.57 24.97
CA ALA A 96 0.02 5.79 26.20
C ALA A 96 0.54 7.00 27.00
N ASP A 97 1.84 7.30 26.90
CA ASP A 97 2.46 8.44 27.55
C ASP A 97 2.38 9.76 26.75
N ARG A 98 1.94 9.67 25.48
CA ARG A 98 1.68 10.80 24.56
C ARG A 98 2.94 11.59 24.16
N ASP A 99 4.04 10.91 24.03
CA ASP A 99 5.30 11.51 23.58
C ASP A 99 5.47 11.56 22.05
N ALA A 100 4.46 11.07 21.31
CA ALA A 100 4.41 10.95 19.86
C ALA A 100 5.40 9.94 19.27
N GLN A 101 5.82 8.96 20.08
CA GLN A 101 6.58 7.79 19.68
C GLN A 101 5.82 6.50 20.00
N CYS A 102 6.31 5.40 19.50
CA CYS A 102 5.75 4.09 19.83
C CYS A 102 6.24 3.65 21.20
N ASP A 103 5.33 3.30 22.11
CA ASP A 103 5.68 2.68 23.37
C ASP A 103 6.47 1.38 23.17
N PRO A 104 7.33 0.99 24.10
CA PRO A 104 8.01 -0.30 24.06
C PRO A 104 7.01 -1.48 24.08
N ALA A 105 7.28 -2.50 23.29
CA ALA A 105 6.52 -3.74 23.34
C ALA A 105 6.71 -4.47 24.70
N THR A 106 5.66 -5.10 25.19
CA THR A 106 5.71 -5.98 26.34
C THR A 106 5.35 -7.42 25.93
N ALA A 107 5.62 -8.39 26.79
CA ALA A 107 5.30 -9.80 26.50
C ALA A 107 3.79 -10.06 26.30
N SER A 108 2.95 -9.24 26.92
CA SER A 108 1.47 -9.33 26.86
C SER A 108 0.85 -8.33 25.86
N ASP A 109 1.59 -7.34 25.40
CA ASP A 109 1.08 -6.28 24.52
C ASP A 109 2.12 -5.96 23.45
N PRO A 110 2.02 -6.57 22.25
CA PRO A 110 2.94 -6.29 21.16
C PRO A 110 2.74 -4.88 20.63
N ASN A 111 3.83 -4.14 20.49
CA ASN A 111 3.86 -2.82 19.89
C ASN A 111 5.12 -2.71 19.02
N PRO A 112 5.04 -2.24 17.76
CA PRO A 112 3.88 -1.68 17.07
C PRO A 112 2.78 -2.72 16.75
N LEU A 113 1.56 -2.23 16.57
CA LEU A 113 0.39 -3.04 16.19
C LEU A 113 0.43 -3.45 14.71
N SER A 114 1.06 -2.63 13.88
CA SER A 114 1.27 -2.87 12.46
C SER A 114 2.52 -2.15 11.99
N VAL A 115 3.29 -2.83 11.13
CA VAL A 115 4.47 -2.27 10.45
C VAL A 115 4.29 -2.47 8.97
N HIS A 116 4.26 -1.37 8.22
CA HIS A 116 4.26 -1.40 6.76
C HIS A 116 5.64 -1.03 6.24
N ALA A 117 6.21 -1.90 5.40
CA ALA A 117 7.53 -1.69 4.81
C ALA A 117 7.54 -0.53 3.79
N ALA A 118 8.73 -0.11 3.38
CA ALA A 118 8.91 0.89 2.34
C ALA A 118 8.15 0.53 1.06
N LEU A 119 7.60 1.54 0.42
CA LEU A 119 6.89 1.38 -0.85
C LEU A 119 7.89 1.11 -1.98
N PRO A 120 7.44 0.42 -3.06
CA PRO A 120 8.23 0.36 -4.31
C PRO A 120 8.52 1.77 -4.86
N ASP A 121 9.70 1.96 -5.49
CA ASP A 121 10.16 3.26 -6.01
C ASP A 121 9.22 3.91 -7.03
N VAL A 122 8.37 3.10 -7.67
CA VAL A 122 7.35 3.60 -8.61
C VAL A 122 6.18 4.29 -7.92
N LEU A 123 5.99 4.11 -6.59
CA LEU A 123 4.94 4.74 -5.81
C LEU A 123 5.47 5.93 -5.01
N THR A 124 4.61 6.88 -4.78
CA THR A 124 4.87 8.02 -3.89
C THR A 124 3.78 8.09 -2.83
N LEU A 125 4.14 8.38 -1.61
CA LEU A 125 3.21 8.61 -0.51
C LEU A 125 3.69 9.80 0.30
N THR A 126 2.84 10.81 0.38
CA THR A 126 3.02 11.95 1.27
C THR A 126 1.88 11.99 2.29
N GLY A 127 2.18 12.45 3.48
CA GLY A 127 1.22 12.52 4.58
C GLY A 127 1.53 13.67 5.54
N PRO A 128 0.86 13.71 6.69
CA PRO A 128 1.11 14.74 7.69
C PRO A 128 2.54 14.65 8.23
N VAL A 129 3.13 15.80 8.56
CA VAL A 129 4.47 15.90 9.14
C VAL A 129 4.50 15.36 10.58
N ALA A 130 3.42 15.57 11.33
CA ALA A 130 3.24 15.01 12.66
C ALA A 130 2.47 13.68 12.58
N PRO A 131 2.66 12.74 13.51
CA PRO A 131 1.87 11.54 13.61
C PRO A 131 0.36 11.81 13.65
N LEU A 132 -0.43 11.02 12.93
CA LEU A 132 -1.88 11.01 13.07
C LEU A 132 -2.23 10.27 14.36
N ARG A 133 -2.91 10.92 15.30
CA ARG A 133 -3.19 10.39 16.64
C ARG A 133 -4.69 10.22 16.83
N PHE A 134 -5.10 9.06 17.32
CA PHE A 134 -6.49 8.79 17.73
C PHE A 134 -6.55 8.59 19.23
N ASN A 135 -7.45 9.31 19.87
CA ASN A 135 -7.73 9.14 21.30
C ASN A 135 -8.80 8.05 21.53
N SER A 136 -9.06 7.73 22.80
CA SER A 136 -10.08 6.77 23.23
C SER A 136 -11.51 7.11 22.79
N SER A 137 -11.79 8.36 22.41
CA SER A 137 -13.09 8.80 21.87
C SER A 137 -13.16 8.71 20.34
N SER A 138 -12.20 8.07 19.70
CA SER A 138 -12.08 7.94 18.25
C SER A 138 -11.87 9.23 17.45
N ILE A 139 -11.55 10.32 18.14
CA ILE A 139 -11.28 11.63 17.54
C ILE A 139 -9.82 11.66 17.09
N ALA A 140 -9.56 12.26 15.91
CA ALA A 140 -8.22 12.55 15.47
C ALA A 140 -7.62 13.69 16.31
N ALA A 141 -6.93 13.33 17.40
CA ALA A 141 -6.37 14.29 18.36
C ALA A 141 -5.33 15.23 17.75
N SER A 142 -4.69 14.80 16.64
CA SER A 142 -3.78 15.64 15.84
C SER A 142 -4.50 16.61 14.90
N GLY A 143 -5.85 16.59 14.86
CA GLY A 143 -6.64 17.32 13.88
C GLY A 143 -6.79 16.57 12.53
N PRO A 144 -7.34 17.25 11.50
CA PRO A 144 -7.52 16.63 10.19
C PRO A 144 -6.18 16.36 9.50
N ALA A 145 -6.12 15.28 8.74
CA ALA A 145 -4.92 14.87 8.00
C ALA A 145 -5.27 14.45 6.57
N THR A 146 -4.33 14.67 5.66
CA THR A 146 -4.47 14.25 4.26
C THR A 146 -3.24 13.47 3.83
N PHE A 147 -3.47 12.34 3.19
CA PHE A 147 -2.45 11.51 2.57
C PHE A 147 -2.66 11.53 1.06
N MET A 148 -1.58 11.70 0.32
CA MET A 148 -1.60 11.68 -1.14
C MET A 148 -0.71 10.55 -1.64
N LEU A 149 -1.33 9.60 -2.35
CA LEU A 149 -0.64 8.49 -3.00
C LEU A 149 -0.58 8.77 -4.49
N GLY A 150 0.56 8.51 -5.07
CA GLY A 150 0.80 8.69 -6.50
C GLY A 150 1.83 7.70 -7.01
N GLY A 151 2.33 7.96 -8.21
CA GLY A 151 3.38 7.15 -8.81
C GLY A 151 4.16 7.96 -9.84
N THR A 152 5.24 7.38 -10.34
CA THR A 152 6.18 8.03 -11.26
C THR A 152 5.91 7.70 -12.73
N TRP A 153 4.89 6.90 -13.06
CA TRP A 153 4.54 6.54 -14.45
C TRP A 153 3.55 7.52 -15.07
N VAL A 154 3.55 7.58 -16.39
CA VAL A 154 2.68 8.49 -17.16
C VAL A 154 1.21 8.09 -17.01
N GLY A 155 0.33 9.07 -16.77
CA GLY A 155 -1.12 8.83 -16.66
C GLY A 155 -1.54 8.23 -15.31
N VAL A 156 -0.71 8.33 -14.27
CA VAL A 156 -1.11 7.94 -12.93
C VAL A 156 -2.21 8.88 -12.41
N ALA A 157 -3.33 8.28 -12.01
CA ALA A 157 -4.35 8.98 -11.23
C ALA A 157 -4.01 8.79 -9.75
N GLY A 158 -3.60 9.87 -9.07
CA GLY A 158 -3.31 9.83 -7.64
C GLY A 158 -4.55 9.51 -6.82
N LYS A 159 -4.34 8.97 -5.62
CA LYS A 159 -5.36 8.69 -4.61
C LYS A 159 -5.19 9.61 -3.41
N THR A 160 -6.27 10.10 -2.87
CA THR A 160 -6.25 10.93 -1.68
C THR A 160 -7.05 10.25 -0.57
N LEU A 161 -6.42 10.10 0.60
CA LEU A 161 -7.12 9.72 1.83
C LEU A 161 -7.18 10.95 2.72
N SER A 162 -8.37 11.28 3.17
CA SER A 162 -8.61 12.39 4.10
C SER A 162 -9.17 11.86 5.40
N VAL A 163 -8.59 12.29 6.51
CA VAL A 163 -9.05 12.01 7.86
C VAL A 163 -9.61 13.30 8.45
N ALA A 164 -10.89 13.32 8.77
CA ALA A 164 -11.52 14.46 9.42
C ALA A 164 -11.14 14.54 10.91
N ALA A 165 -11.28 15.69 11.54
CA ALA A 165 -11.07 15.85 12.97
C ALA A 165 -11.92 14.89 13.81
N THR A 166 -13.11 14.50 13.32
CA THR A 166 -13.98 13.48 13.94
C THR A 166 -13.43 12.05 13.85
N GLY A 167 -12.26 11.85 13.22
CA GLY A 167 -11.69 10.53 12.96
C GLY A 167 -12.32 9.77 11.80
N HIS A 168 -13.26 10.40 11.04
CA HIS A 168 -13.81 9.78 9.82
C HIS A 168 -12.76 9.76 8.71
N VAL A 169 -12.59 8.61 8.07
CA VAL A 169 -11.65 8.43 6.96
C VAL A 169 -12.42 8.32 5.66
N SER A 170 -12.07 9.13 4.69
CA SER A 170 -12.62 9.07 3.33
C SER A 170 -11.52 8.85 2.30
N ARG A 171 -11.87 8.25 1.17
CA ARG A 171 -10.95 7.92 0.08
C ARG A 171 -11.54 8.39 -1.26
N ASN A 172 -10.74 9.11 -2.04
CA ASN A 172 -11.03 9.56 -3.42
C ASN A 172 -10.00 9.01 -4.40
#